data_9cf0b4c2d2251f4b3e87c5a0f7e401ed
#
_entry.id   9cf0b4c2d2251f4b3e87c5a0f7e401ed
#
_cell.length_a   1.000
_cell.length_b   1.000
_cell.length_c   1.000
_cell.angle_alpha   90.00
_cell.angle_beta   90.00
_cell.angle_gamma   90.00
#
_symmetry.space_group_name_H-M   'P 1'
#
loop_
_entity.id
_entity.type
_entity.pdbx_description
1 polymer ?
#
loop_
_entity_poly.entity_id
_entity_poly.type
_entity_poly.pdbx_seq_one_letter_code
_entity_poly.pdbx_strand_id
1 'polypeptide(L)'
;MIRRNFLKQSTILASGALFVPALIKATSAAPVIMIVSGWQDVNIGDITHTPGLITLIRHRIPKARIILWKKSDSKKVDDMLMQYFPEIKIVHGGFDKDFVPGNDDVKKAFMDADFFLHGSGPSLVGADYIRSWLTQTKKPFGIFGVTLQDINPSAKELLKQATFIFTRETASIEVLRKNGLAGEHIAFAPDATFVLDINDDKTAIDFLKSNGLEDKKFICAIPRLRYTPYYKWSPGASWTDKRIKEVEAVNEQFKELDHAKLREAIIAWVRNTGNKVLICPEMTYQLDIMDELLINPLPDDVRSLVQKRGFWLPDEAASVYARAHAVLSFECHSPYSYCEWHACILSSSAYRYHQRSNVLRPRF
;
A
#
# COMPACT_ATOMS: atom_id res chain seq x y z
N MET A 1 -17.46 10.35 11.36
CA MET A 1 -16.90 11.39 12.26
C MET A 1 -15.87 10.86 13.26
N ILE A 2 -16.03 9.66 13.82
CA ILE A 2 -15.14 9.08 14.86
C ILE A 2 -13.75 8.70 14.32
N ARG A 3 -13.64 8.08 13.13
CA ARG A 3 -12.36 7.64 12.55
C ARG A 3 -11.48 8.82 12.09
N ARG A 4 -12.09 9.83 11.47
CA ARG A 4 -11.39 11.05 11.07
C ARG A 4 -10.83 11.81 12.28
N ASN A 5 -11.56 11.79 13.41
CA ASN A 5 -11.09 12.37 14.66
C ASN A 5 -10.07 11.47 15.36
N PHE A 6 -10.22 10.13 15.33
CA PHE A 6 -9.23 9.19 15.85
C PHE A 6 -7.92 9.26 15.07
N LEU A 7 -7.99 9.25 13.74
CA LEU A 7 -6.80 9.39 12.87
C LEU A 7 -6.18 10.78 13.02
N LYS A 8 -6.99 11.84 13.12
CA LYS A 8 -6.49 13.18 13.42
C LYS A 8 -5.81 13.23 14.79
N GLN A 9 -6.36 12.60 15.81
CA GLN A 9 -5.79 12.60 17.16
C GLN A 9 -4.58 11.68 17.28
N SER A 10 -4.60 10.47 16.73
CA SER A 10 -3.49 9.50 16.81
C SER A 10 -2.29 9.93 15.95
N THR A 11 -2.56 10.48 14.75
CA THR A 11 -1.50 11.02 13.88
C THR A 11 -0.99 12.37 14.40
N ILE A 12 -1.82 13.13 15.10
CA ILE A 12 -1.46 14.45 15.66
C ILE A 12 -0.46 14.33 16.80
N LEU A 13 -0.62 13.36 17.71
CA LEU A 13 0.20 13.30 18.92
C LEU A 13 1.57 12.66 18.71
N ALA A 14 1.70 11.62 17.92
CA ALA A 14 2.96 10.90 17.79
C ALA A 14 3.84 11.37 16.60
N SER A 15 3.26 11.56 15.41
CA SER A 15 4.04 11.85 14.20
C SER A 15 4.26 13.35 13.96
N GLY A 16 3.32 14.20 14.35
CA GLY A 16 3.44 15.65 14.13
C GLY A 16 4.57 16.30 14.94
N ALA A 17 4.80 15.84 16.18
CA ALA A 17 5.83 16.41 17.05
C ALA A 17 7.26 16.03 16.63
N LEU A 18 7.45 14.88 15.98
CA LEU A 18 8.79 14.39 15.57
C LEU A 18 9.13 14.70 14.11
N PHE A 19 8.12 14.74 13.25
CA PHE A 19 8.30 14.97 11.82
C PHE A 19 8.67 16.43 11.50
N VAL A 20 7.99 17.37 12.13
CA VAL A 20 8.15 18.80 11.87
C VAL A 20 9.49 19.36 12.35
N PRO A 21 9.99 19.10 13.58
CA PRO A 21 11.27 19.65 14.03
C PRO A 21 12.49 19.15 13.25
N ALA A 22 12.48 17.91 12.78
CA ALA A 22 13.57 17.36 11.97
C ALA A 22 13.68 18.03 10.58
N LEU A 23 12.54 18.41 10.01
CA LEU A 23 12.45 19.11 8.73
C LEU A 23 12.63 20.63 8.86
N ILE A 24 12.15 21.25 9.94
CA ILE A 24 12.30 22.70 10.18
C ILE A 24 13.76 23.08 10.45
N LYS A 25 14.56 22.18 11.05
CA LYS A 25 16.01 22.43 11.20
C LYS A 25 16.78 22.45 9.88
N ALA A 26 16.18 21.96 8.81
CA ALA A 26 16.85 21.85 7.50
C ALA A 26 16.75 23.11 6.65
N THR A 27 15.68 23.91 6.76
CA THR A 27 15.51 25.11 5.90
C THR A 27 14.58 26.17 6.48
N SER A 28 14.88 27.43 6.19
CA SER A 28 14.07 28.60 6.59
C SER A 28 12.89 28.92 5.67
N ALA A 29 12.70 28.25 4.53
CA ALA A 29 11.70 28.63 3.54
C ALA A 29 10.67 27.52 3.23
N ALA A 30 10.89 26.72 2.22
CA ALA A 30 9.99 25.67 1.76
C ALA A 30 10.84 24.41 1.52
N PRO A 31 10.84 23.43 2.43
CA PRO A 31 11.70 22.27 2.28
C PRO A 31 11.35 21.47 1.04
N VAL A 32 12.37 20.96 0.36
CA VAL A 32 12.24 20.04 -0.75
C VAL A 32 12.40 18.63 -0.23
N ILE A 33 11.34 17.84 -0.27
CA ILE A 33 11.32 16.47 0.22
C ILE A 33 11.33 15.52 -0.98
N MET A 34 12.36 14.70 -1.07
CA MET A 34 12.41 13.61 -2.05
C MET A 34 11.82 12.37 -1.42
N ILE A 35 10.76 11.81 -2.01
CA ILE A 35 10.11 10.60 -1.51
C ILE A 35 10.38 9.41 -2.43
N VAL A 36 10.56 8.23 -1.87
CA VAL A 36 10.53 6.94 -2.58
C VAL A 36 9.39 6.13 -2.01
N SER A 37 8.41 5.84 -2.85
CA SER A 37 7.19 5.13 -2.48
C SER A 37 6.54 4.54 -3.72
N GLY A 38 5.56 3.61 -3.56
CA GLY A 38 4.91 3.00 -4.71
C GLY A 38 5.84 2.03 -5.45
N TRP A 39 6.10 0.88 -4.83
CA TRP A 39 7.13 -0.05 -5.28
C TRP A 39 6.78 -0.80 -6.56
N GLN A 40 5.48 -0.90 -6.88
CA GLN A 40 4.94 -1.64 -8.02
C GLN A 40 3.67 -0.97 -8.54
N ASP A 41 3.54 -0.83 -9.86
CA ASP A 41 2.33 -0.32 -10.52
C ASP A 41 1.30 -1.42 -10.86
N VAL A 42 1.52 -2.64 -10.36
CA VAL A 42 0.65 -3.82 -10.53
C VAL A 42 -0.15 -4.18 -9.28
N ASN A 43 -0.07 -3.33 -8.26
CA ASN A 43 -0.73 -3.48 -6.96
C ASN A 43 -1.31 -2.14 -6.53
N ILE A 44 -2.64 -2.04 -6.43
CA ILE A 44 -3.28 -0.77 -6.03
C ILE A 44 -2.91 -0.35 -4.60
N GLY A 45 -2.59 -1.30 -3.72
CA GLY A 45 -2.09 -1.01 -2.37
C GLY A 45 -0.74 -0.31 -2.40
N ASP A 46 0.22 -0.83 -3.18
CA ASP A 46 1.53 -0.20 -3.37
C ASP A 46 1.40 1.18 -4.03
N ILE A 47 0.53 1.32 -5.04
CA ILE A 47 0.25 2.61 -5.68
C ILE A 47 -0.31 3.60 -4.67
N THR A 48 -1.23 3.17 -3.81
CA THR A 48 -1.94 4.01 -2.82
C THR A 48 -1.01 4.62 -1.77
N HIS A 49 0.10 3.97 -1.43
CA HIS A 49 1.08 4.52 -0.48
C HIS A 49 1.59 5.90 -0.89
N THR A 50 1.80 6.13 -2.18
CA THR A 50 2.35 7.40 -2.69
C THR A 50 1.37 8.57 -2.52
N PRO A 51 0.13 8.54 -3.05
CA PRO A 51 -0.83 9.62 -2.84
C PRO A 51 -1.18 9.84 -1.37
N GLY A 52 -1.28 8.76 -0.57
CA GLY A 52 -1.48 8.90 0.87
C GLY A 52 -0.33 9.63 1.56
N LEU A 53 0.93 9.30 1.23
CA LEU A 53 2.09 9.98 1.80
C LEU A 53 2.18 11.45 1.36
N ILE A 54 1.89 11.76 0.10
CA ILE A 54 1.84 13.13 -0.42
C ILE A 54 0.77 13.94 0.31
N THR A 55 -0.43 13.38 0.47
CA THR A 55 -1.53 14.01 1.22
C THR A 55 -1.12 14.30 2.66
N LEU A 56 -0.44 13.34 3.32
CA LEU A 56 0.06 13.54 4.68
C LEU A 56 1.08 14.68 4.75
N ILE A 57 2.05 14.74 3.83
CA ILE A 57 3.05 15.80 3.77
C ILE A 57 2.37 17.16 3.53
N ARG A 58 1.44 17.25 2.59
CA ARG A 58 0.68 18.51 2.34
C ARG A 58 -0.04 19.01 3.58
N HIS A 59 -0.64 18.13 4.36
CA HIS A 59 -1.33 18.51 5.58
C HIS A 59 -0.39 18.96 6.69
N ARG A 60 0.82 18.38 6.78
CA ARG A 60 1.76 18.64 7.88
C ARG A 60 2.77 19.72 7.57
N ILE A 61 3.17 19.81 6.32
CA ILE A 61 4.19 20.72 5.83
C ILE A 61 3.68 21.37 4.53
N PRO A 62 2.67 22.25 4.60
CA PRO A 62 1.96 22.75 3.42
C PRO A 62 2.83 23.46 2.39
N LYS A 63 4.01 23.95 2.80
CA LYS A 63 4.97 24.63 1.93
C LYS A 63 6.03 23.70 1.32
N ALA A 64 6.03 22.41 1.70
CA ALA A 64 6.99 21.47 1.15
C ALA A 64 6.79 21.28 -0.36
N ARG A 65 7.90 21.30 -1.10
CA ARG A 65 7.94 20.85 -2.49
C ARG A 65 8.31 19.35 -2.47
N ILE A 66 7.63 18.56 -3.30
CA ILE A 66 7.80 17.11 -3.31
C ILE A 66 8.42 16.67 -4.63
N ILE A 67 9.47 15.87 -4.56
CA ILE A 67 10.04 15.13 -5.67
C ILE A 67 9.79 13.65 -5.40
N LEU A 68 9.06 12.97 -6.27
CA LEU A 68 8.85 11.53 -6.21
C LEU A 68 9.91 10.83 -7.08
N TRP A 69 10.79 10.06 -6.44
CA TRP A 69 11.67 9.14 -7.14
C TRP A 69 10.96 7.80 -7.28
N LYS A 70 10.35 7.58 -8.43
CA LYS A 70 9.51 6.41 -8.68
C LYS A 70 10.31 5.28 -9.31
N LYS A 71 10.18 4.07 -8.73
CA LYS A 71 10.85 2.87 -9.19
C LYS A 71 10.20 2.29 -10.46
N SER A 72 8.87 2.21 -10.45
CA SER A 72 8.06 1.72 -11.57
C SER A 72 7.74 2.88 -12.53
N ASP A 73 7.41 2.58 -13.78
CA ASP A 73 7.32 3.52 -14.89
C ASP A 73 5.98 3.49 -15.64
N SER A 74 4.93 2.99 -15.03
CA SER A 74 3.60 2.98 -15.64
C SER A 74 3.09 4.40 -15.87
N LYS A 75 2.97 4.77 -17.14
CA LYS A 75 2.41 6.06 -17.52
C LYS A 75 1.02 6.33 -16.93
N LYS A 76 0.17 5.30 -16.80
CA LYS A 76 -1.17 5.45 -16.22
C LYS A 76 -1.12 5.88 -14.76
N VAL A 77 -0.18 5.33 -13.99
CA VAL A 77 0.00 5.70 -12.59
C VAL A 77 0.59 7.10 -12.45
N ASP A 78 1.54 7.45 -13.32
CA ASP A 78 2.11 8.79 -13.35
C ASP A 78 1.06 9.84 -13.73
N ASP A 79 0.24 9.57 -14.75
CA ASP A 79 -0.86 10.46 -15.17
C ASP A 79 -1.87 10.66 -14.02
N MET A 80 -2.25 9.58 -13.32
CA MET A 80 -3.11 9.67 -12.13
C MET A 80 -2.46 10.54 -11.04
N LEU A 81 -1.19 10.31 -10.72
CA LEU A 81 -0.49 11.11 -9.72
C LEU A 81 -0.44 12.60 -10.12
N MET A 82 -0.13 12.89 -11.36
CA MET A 82 -0.09 14.27 -11.87
C MET A 82 -1.47 14.93 -11.94
N GLN A 83 -2.54 14.16 -12.13
CA GLN A 83 -3.91 14.67 -12.07
C GLN A 83 -4.27 15.18 -10.67
N TYR A 84 -3.92 14.46 -9.61
CA TYR A 84 -4.26 14.82 -8.23
C TYR A 84 -3.19 15.70 -7.55
N PHE A 85 -1.96 15.66 -8.04
CA PHE A 85 -0.80 16.34 -7.46
C PHE A 85 0.05 17.03 -8.54
N PRO A 86 -0.50 17.98 -9.30
CA PRO A 86 0.19 18.59 -10.45
C PRO A 86 1.46 19.35 -10.08
N GLU A 87 1.65 19.66 -8.79
CA GLU A 87 2.82 20.40 -8.31
C GLU A 87 4.01 19.52 -7.95
N ILE A 88 3.87 18.20 -7.91
CA ILE A 88 5.03 17.32 -7.64
C ILE A 88 5.89 17.17 -8.88
N LYS A 89 7.16 16.87 -8.66
CA LYS A 89 8.05 16.42 -9.74
C LYS A 89 8.24 14.91 -9.63
N ILE A 90 7.92 14.16 -10.68
CA ILE A 90 8.23 12.73 -10.77
C ILE A 90 9.57 12.58 -11.51
N VAL A 91 10.49 11.77 -10.97
CA VAL A 91 11.74 11.38 -11.60
C VAL A 91 11.86 9.86 -11.61
N HIS A 92 12.29 9.33 -12.73
CA HIS A 92 12.55 7.91 -12.95
C HIS A 92 14.04 7.66 -13.11
N GLY A 93 14.50 6.48 -12.79
CA GLY A 93 15.87 6.04 -12.96
C GLY A 93 16.36 5.22 -11.78
N GLY A 94 17.36 4.40 -12.06
CA GLY A 94 18.05 3.59 -11.05
C GLY A 94 19.38 4.21 -10.65
N PHE A 95 20.21 3.39 -10.07
CA PHE A 95 21.58 3.67 -9.69
C PHE A 95 22.46 2.47 -10.10
N ASP A 96 23.74 2.70 -10.25
CA ASP A 96 24.73 1.66 -10.55
C ASP A 96 25.13 0.87 -9.28
N LYS A 97 26.11 -0.04 -9.42
CA LYS A 97 26.64 -0.86 -8.33
C LYS A 97 27.29 -0.05 -7.19
N ASP A 98 27.72 1.16 -7.46
CA ASP A 98 28.33 2.09 -6.53
C ASP A 98 27.32 3.12 -5.97
N PHE A 99 26.04 2.87 -6.20
CA PHE A 99 24.90 3.70 -5.79
C PHE A 99 24.88 5.10 -6.42
N VAL A 100 25.53 5.29 -7.57
CA VAL A 100 25.49 6.55 -8.30
C VAL A 100 24.24 6.59 -9.19
N PRO A 101 23.40 7.66 -9.12
CA PRO A 101 22.22 7.79 -9.98
C PRO A 101 22.57 7.72 -11.46
N GLY A 102 21.78 6.92 -12.19
CA GLY A 102 22.03 6.60 -13.61
C GLY A 102 21.70 7.73 -14.59
N ASN A 103 21.01 8.77 -14.16
CA ASN A 103 20.63 9.89 -15.02
C ASN A 103 20.70 11.24 -14.31
N ASP A 104 20.68 12.33 -15.11
CA ASP A 104 20.86 13.68 -14.61
C ASP A 104 19.62 14.22 -13.88
N ASP A 105 18.41 13.72 -14.18
CA ASP A 105 17.18 14.13 -13.47
C ASP A 105 17.22 13.69 -12.01
N VAL A 106 17.65 12.46 -11.72
CA VAL A 106 17.81 11.98 -10.33
C VAL A 106 18.97 12.70 -9.65
N LYS A 107 20.11 12.92 -10.34
CA LYS A 107 21.24 13.71 -9.79
C LYS A 107 20.79 15.12 -9.41
N LYS A 108 20.05 15.79 -10.31
CA LYS A 108 19.48 17.11 -10.02
C LYS A 108 18.52 17.08 -8.85
N ALA A 109 17.64 16.07 -8.76
CA ALA A 109 16.73 15.89 -7.64
C ALA A 109 17.48 15.74 -6.31
N PHE A 110 18.63 15.05 -6.27
CA PHE A 110 19.48 14.92 -5.09
C PHE A 110 20.09 16.25 -4.66
N MET A 111 20.47 17.09 -5.62
CA MET A 111 20.97 18.44 -5.32
C MET A 111 19.87 19.33 -4.74
N ASP A 112 18.69 19.28 -5.36
CA ASP A 112 17.55 20.16 -5.04
C ASP A 112 16.88 19.77 -3.70
N ALA A 113 16.85 18.48 -3.34
CA ALA A 113 16.17 18.00 -2.15
C ALA A 113 16.96 18.23 -0.87
N ASP A 114 16.26 18.59 0.21
CA ASP A 114 16.81 18.82 1.55
C ASP A 114 16.72 17.57 2.43
N PHE A 115 15.76 16.72 2.16
CA PHE A 115 15.43 15.56 2.98
C PHE A 115 14.95 14.40 2.09
N PHE A 116 15.29 13.16 2.46
CA PHE A 116 14.82 11.96 1.80
C PHE A 116 13.84 11.19 2.69
N LEU A 117 12.74 10.73 2.13
CA LEU A 117 11.71 10.00 2.85
C LEU A 117 11.41 8.65 2.17
N HIS A 118 11.72 7.58 2.87
CA HIS A 118 11.30 6.24 2.49
C HIS A 118 9.85 6.01 2.90
N GLY A 119 8.98 5.75 1.95
CA GLY A 119 7.56 5.48 2.17
C GLY A 119 7.26 4.06 2.65
N SER A 120 5.97 3.75 2.74
CA SER A 120 5.46 2.48 3.28
C SER A 120 5.96 1.24 2.53
N GLY A 121 6.05 0.12 3.25
CA GLY A 121 6.44 -1.15 2.66
C GLY A 121 6.45 -2.31 3.67
N PRO A 122 6.43 -3.57 3.17
CA PRO A 122 6.48 -4.76 4.01
C PRO A 122 7.87 -5.04 4.62
N SER A 123 8.84 -4.21 4.26
CA SER A 123 10.22 -4.20 4.77
C SER A 123 10.86 -2.86 4.41
N LEU A 124 12.16 -2.69 4.64
CA LEU A 124 12.94 -1.58 4.10
C LEU A 124 13.22 -1.80 2.60
N VAL A 125 12.17 -1.81 1.78
CA VAL A 125 12.20 -2.16 0.35
C VAL A 125 13.16 -1.25 -0.43
N GLY A 126 13.22 0.03 -0.06
CA GLY A 126 14.08 1.04 -0.67
C GLY A 126 15.43 1.22 0.02
N ALA A 127 15.99 0.20 0.67
CA ALA A 127 17.28 0.31 1.34
C ALA A 127 18.39 0.83 0.42
N ASP A 128 18.44 0.38 -0.82
CA ASP A 128 19.45 0.81 -1.78
C ASP A 128 19.23 2.24 -2.28
N TYR A 129 17.99 2.71 -2.31
CA TYR A 129 17.68 4.12 -2.57
C TYR A 129 18.20 5.02 -1.43
N ILE A 130 18.06 4.58 -0.17
CA ILE A 130 18.65 5.28 0.97
C ILE A 130 20.18 5.28 0.88
N ARG A 131 20.81 4.16 0.47
CA ARG A 131 22.27 4.10 0.26
C ARG A 131 22.70 5.07 -0.82
N SER A 132 22.02 5.08 -1.96
CA SER A 132 22.30 6.04 -3.03
C SER A 132 22.23 7.48 -2.51
N TRP A 133 21.16 7.83 -1.81
CA TRP A 133 20.99 9.16 -1.20
C TRP A 133 22.13 9.53 -0.26
N LEU A 134 22.48 8.67 0.69
CA LEU A 134 23.53 8.92 1.68
C LEU A 134 24.93 9.01 1.06
N THR A 135 25.23 8.16 0.07
CA THR A 135 26.51 8.14 -0.63
C THR A 135 26.74 9.44 -1.37
N GLN A 136 25.70 9.95 -2.03
CA GLN A 136 25.80 11.11 -2.91
C GLN A 136 25.62 12.44 -2.19
N THR A 137 24.84 12.48 -1.10
CA THR A 137 24.45 13.77 -0.49
C THR A 137 24.87 13.94 0.97
N LYS A 138 24.93 12.85 1.73
CA LYS A 138 25.05 12.85 3.21
C LYS A 138 23.97 13.65 3.94
N LYS A 139 22.87 14.01 3.23
CA LYS A 139 21.73 14.75 3.80
C LYS A 139 20.84 13.83 4.64
N PRO A 140 20.01 14.35 5.54
CA PRO A 140 19.16 13.55 6.43
C PRO A 140 18.08 12.79 5.66
N PHE A 141 17.60 11.68 6.27
CA PHE A 141 16.48 10.91 5.78
C PHE A 141 15.61 10.37 6.92
N GLY A 142 14.39 9.99 6.58
CA GLY A 142 13.43 9.35 7.47
C GLY A 142 12.76 8.16 6.81
N ILE A 143 12.11 7.35 7.65
CA ILE A 143 11.39 6.14 7.23
C ILE A 143 9.96 6.23 7.76
N PHE A 144 8.97 6.04 6.89
CA PHE A 144 7.56 6.12 7.23
C PHE A 144 6.78 4.90 6.76
N GLY A 145 6.05 4.27 7.68
CA GLY A 145 5.04 3.26 7.34
C GLY A 145 5.60 1.88 6.98
N VAL A 146 6.79 1.51 7.48
CA VAL A 146 7.38 0.19 7.21
C VAL A 146 6.93 -0.87 8.22
N THR A 147 6.90 -2.14 7.77
CA THR A 147 6.89 -3.33 8.61
C THR A 147 8.29 -3.92 8.66
N LEU A 148 8.79 -4.25 9.86
CA LEU A 148 10.10 -4.87 10.06
C LEU A 148 9.92 -6.19 10.82
N GLN A 149 10.17 -7.33 10.17
CA GLN A 149 10.10 -8.65 10.81
C GLN A 149 11.45 -9.10 11.34
N ASP A 150 12.49 -8.84 10.54
CA ASP A 150 13.90 -9.03 10.87
C ASP A 150 14.73 -7.88 10.32
N ILE A 151 15.92 -7.70 10.93
CA ILE A 151 16.84 -6.63 10.57
C ILE A 151 18.22 -7.26 10.36
N ASN A 152 18.63 -7.35 9.10
CA ASN A 152 19.99 -7.78 8.78
C ASN A 152 21.02 -6.68 9.15
N PRO A 153 22.32 -7.02 9.30
CA PRO A 153 23.34 -6.06 9.69
C PRO A 153 23.40 -4.81 8.82
N SER A 154 23.23 -4.96 7.50
CA SER A 154 23.29 -3.84 6.56
C SER A 154 22.10 -2.89 6.70
N ALA A 155 20.89 -3.42 6.89
CA ALA A 155 19.71 -2.61 7.20
C ALA A 155 19.84 -1.90 8.56
N LYS A 156 20.42 -2.58 9.56
CA LYS A 156 20.66 -1.99 10.89
C LYS A 156 21.52 -0.74 10.83
N GLU A 157 22.58 -0.75 10.03
CA GLU A 157 23.46 0.42 9.86
C GLU A 157 22.77 1.60 9.18
N LEU A 158 21.82 1.35 8.29
CA LEU A 158 20.96 2.41 7.72
C LEU A 158 19.98 2.94 8.78
N LEU A 159 19.30 2.05 9.48
CA LEU A 159 18.30 2.41 10.49
C LEU A 159 18.89 3.28 11.62
N LYS A 160 20.14 3.05 12.01
CA LYS A 160 20.86 3.89 12.99
C LYS A 160 21.02 5.35 12.56
N GLN A 161 21.06 5.62 11.27
CA GLN A 161 21.29 6.96 10.70
C GLN A 161 19.98 7.70 10.40
N ALA A 162 18.83 7.02 10.51
CA ALA A 162 17.56 7.63 10.21
C ALA A 162 17.20 8.73 11.23
N THR A 163 16.75 9.86 10.75
CA THR A 163 16.27 10.97 11.60
C THR A 163 15.03 10.56 12.39
N PHE A 164 14.18 9.73 11.78
CA PHE A 164 13.05 9.07 12.44
C PHE A 164 12.70 7.76 11.73
N ILE A 165 12.08 6.85 12.47
CA ILE A 165 11.56 5.58 11.98
C ILE A 165 10.12 5.44 12.49
N PHE A 166 9.16 5.57 11.60
CA PHE A 166 7.75 5.33 11.91
C PHE A 166 7.32 4.01 11.29
N THR A 167 6.91 3.08 12.16
CA THR A 167 6.43 1.76 11.76
C THR A 167 4.91 1.75 11.73
N ARG A 168 4.33 1.04 10.76
CA ARG A 168 2.86 0.98 10.60
C ARG A 168 2.16 0.00 11.55
N GLU A 169 2.94 -0.70 12.38
CA GLU A 169 2.45 -1.56 13.46
C GLU A 169 3.49 -1.65 14.60
N THR A 170 3.02 -1.96 15.79
CA THR A 170 3.84 -1.91 17.01
C THR A 170 4.82 -3.06 17.15
N ALA A 171 4.58 -4.22 16.50
CA ALA A 171 5.51 -5.35 16.56
C ALA A 171 6.87 -5.00 15.93
N SER A 172 6.91 -4.15 14.90
CA SER A 172 8.17 -3.65 14.33
C SER A 172 8.98 -2.80 15.30
N ILE A 173 8.34 -2.07 16.20
CA ILE A 173 9.04 -1.33 17.27
C ILE A 173 9.75 -2.31 18.21
N GLU A 174 9.12 -3.43 18.53
CA GLU A 174 9.75 -4.48 19.35
C GLU A 174 10.92 -5.15 18.61
N VAL A 175 10.81 -5.33 17.29
CA VAL A 175 11.92 -5.84 16.47
C VAL A 175 13.10 -4.85 16.49
N LEU A 176 12.84 -3.55 16.32
CA LEU A 176 13.85 -2.51 16.42
C LEU A 176 14.55 -2.53 17.80
N ARG A 177 13.77 -2.56 18.87
CA ARG A 177 14.29 -2.61 20.26
C ARG A 177 15.16 -3.83 20.51
N LYS A 178 14.74 -5.02 20.10
CA LYS A 178 15.52 -6.26 20.18
C LYS A 178 16.85 -6.20 19.44
N ASN A 179 16.93 -5.37 18.41
CA ASN A 179 18.15 -5.09 17.63
C ASN A 179 19.00 -3.93 18.19
N GLY A 180 18.65 -3.39 19.37
CA GLY A 180 19.37 -2.30 20.01
C GLY A 180 19.09 -0.92 19.37
N LEU A 181 17.96 -0.79 18.67
CA LEU A 181 17.48 0.47 18.10
C LEU A 181 16.29 0.94 18.93
N ALA A 182 16.49 1.99 19.70
CA ALA A 182 15.46 2.59 20.56
C ALA A 182 15.69 4.11 20.66
N GLY A 183 14.62 4.84 20.96
CA GLY A 183 14.67 6.31 21.12
C GLY A 183 13.35 6.95 20.73
N GLU A 184 13.18 8.21 21.07
CA GLU A 184 11.98 9.00 20.79
C GLU A 184 11.69 9.18 19.28
N HIS A 185 12.72 9.03 18.45
CA HIS A 185 12.62 9.08 17.00
C HIS A 185 12.01 7.82 16.38
N ILE A 186 11.73 6.78 17.18
CA ILE A 186 11.09 5.53 16.76
C ILE A 186 9.68 5.50 17.32
N ALA A 187 8.67 5.48 16.45
CA ALA A 187 7.28 5.54 16.85
C ALA A 187 6.35 4.77 15.90
N PHE A 188 5.13 4.54 16.36
CA PHE A 188 4.04 4.06 15.52
C PHE A 188 3.43 5.21 14.73
N ALA A 189 3.22 5.00 13.43
CA ALA A 189 2.35 5.84 12.62
C ALA A 189 1.52 4.95 11.68
N PRO A 190 0.19 5.16 11.58
CA PRO A 190 -0.65 4.41 10.65
C PRO A 190 -0.07 4.44 9.23
N ASP A 191 -0.34 3.39 8.45
CA ASP A 191 0.02 3.34 7.05
C ASP A 191 -0.54 4.57 6.32
N ALA A 192 0.23 5.13 5.38
CA ALA A 192 -0.17 6.32 4.63
C ALA A 192 -1.46 6.11 3.81
N THR A 193 -1.80 4.87 3.47
CA THR A 193 -3.05 4.54 2.77
C THR A 193 -4.31 4.96 3.53
N PHE A 194 -4.24 5.11 4.86
CA PHE A 194 -5.38 5.57 5.66
C PHE A 194 -5.78 7.05 5.46
N VAL A 195 -4.92 7.84 4.85
CA VAL A 195 -5.18 9.25 4.56
C VAL A 195 -5.36 9.52 3.07
N LEU A 196 -5.59 8.46 2.30
CA LEU A 196 -5.89 8.60 0.88
C LEU A 196 -7.12 9.50 0.68
N ASP A 197 -6.99 10.47 -0.21
CA ASP A 197 -8.04 11.44 -0.54
C ASP A 197 -8.05 11.71 -2.06
N ILE A 198 -8.07 10.63 -2.84
CA ILE A 198 -8.26 10.68 -4.30
C ILE A 198 -9.44 9.78 -4.68
N ASN A 199 -10.23 10.21 -5.65
CA ASN A 199 -11.37 9.44 -6.15
C ASN A 199 -11.69 9.80 -7.60
N ASP A 200 -12.13 8.81 -8.39
CA ASP A 200 -12.71 9.01 -9.72
C ASP A 200 -14.18 8.54 -9.72
N ASP A 201 -15.02 9.39 -9.16
CA ASP A 201 -16.46 9.11 -9.06
C ASP A 201 -17.13 8.95 -10.43
N LYS A 202 -16.65 9.68 -11.44
CA LYS A 202 -17.24 9.60 -12.78
C LYS A 202 -17.04 8.22 -13.38
N THR A 203 -15.81 7.73 -13.46
CA THR A 203 -15.49 6.41 -14.02
C THR A 203 -16.16 5.30 -13.20
N ALA A 204 -16.14 5.41 -11.87
CA ALA A 204 -16.78 4.45 -10.99
C ALA A 204 -18.29 4.37 -11.20
N ILE A 205 -19.00 5.50 -11.26
CA ILE A 205 -20.45 5.54 -11.47
C ILE A 205 -20.83 4.99 -12.86
N ASP A 206 -20.08 5.34 -13.90
CA ASP A 206 -20.30 4.83 -15.25
C ASP A 206 -20.12 3.30 -15.30
N PHE A 207 -19.07 2.77 -14.63
CA PHE A 207 -18.86 1.33 -14.49
C PHE A 207 -20.00 0.64 -13.73
N LEU A 208 -20.39 1.18 -12.57
CA LEU A 208 -21.46 0.60 -11.75
C LEU A 208 -22.78 0.54 -12.51
N LYS A 209 -23.17 1.62 -13.20
CA LYS A 209 -24.39 1.66 -14.03
C LYS A 209 -24.35 0.63 -15.16
N SER A 210 -23.23 0.55 -15.88
CA SER A 210 -23.06 -0.37 -17.00
C SER A 210 -23.16 -1.84 -16.59
N ASN A 211 -22.86 -2.17 -15.34
CA ASN A 211 -22.91 -3.50 -14.77
C ASN A 211 -24.16 -3.75 -13.89
N GLY A 212 -25.04 -2.77 -13.78
CA GLY A 212 -26.25 -2.84 -12.93
C GLY A 212 -25.92 -3.07 -11.46
N LEU A 213 -24.86 -2.41 -10.96
CA LEU A 213 -24.45 -2.40 -9.56
C LEU A 213 -25.02 -1.14 -8.90
N GLU A 214 -26.03 -1.32 -8.06
CA GLU A 214 -26.70 -0.24 -7.37
C GLU A 214 -25.97 0.13 -6.08
N ASP A 215 -25.95 1.42 -5.75
CA ASP A 215 -25.31 1.93 -4.53
C ASP A 215 -25.82 1.19 -3.29
N LYS A 216 -24.88 0.73 -2.45
CA LYS A 216 -25.13 -0.08 -1.24
C LYS A 216 -25.86 -1.43 -1.47
N LYS A 217 -26.09 -1.85 -2.70
CA LYS A 217 -26.72 -3.12 -3.03
C LYS A 217 -25.79 -4.10 -3.74
N PHE A 218 -24.49 -3.99 -3.49
CA PHE A 218 -23.51 -4.99 -3.91
C PHE A 218 -22.38 -5.10 -2.88
N ILE A 219 -21.69 -6.20 -2.90
CA ILE A 219 -20.43 -6.39 -2.16
C ILE A 219 -19.27 -6.53 -3.13
N CYS A 220 -18.06 -6.10 -2.69
CA CYS A 220 -16.82 -6.41 -3.39
C CYS A 220 -16.15 -7.61 -2.74
N ALA A 221 -15.56 -8.50 -3.56
CA ALA A 221 -14.79 -9.65 -3.08
C ALA A 221 -13.43 -9.70 -3.79
N ILE A 222 -12.35 -9.79 -3.00
CA ILE A 222 -10.96 -9.70 -3.46
C ILE A 222 -10.23 -10.99 -3.09
N PRO A 223 -9.84 -11.84 -4.08
CA PRO A 223 -9.09 -13.06 -3.84
C PRO A 223 -7.62 -12.77 -3.54
N ARG A 224 -6.94 -13.73 -2.90
CA ARG A 224 -5.48 -13.69 -2.75
C ARG A 224 -4.93 -15.09 -2.52
N LEU A 225 -3.80 -15.40 -3.14
CA LEU A 225 -2.99 -16.55 -2.78
C LEU A 225 -2.18 -16.25 -1.50
N ARG A 226 -1.80 -17.28 -0.75
CA ARG A 226 -0.98 -17.11 0.47
C ARG A 226 0.36 -16.47 0.18
N TYR A 227 0.96 -16.82 -0.95
CA TYR A 227 2.17 -16.18 -1.48
C TYR A 227 1.88 -15.55 -2.83
N THR A 228 2.17 -14.27 -2.96
CA THR A 228 2.13 -13.58 -4.25
C THR A 228 3.21 -14.16 -5.18
N PRO A 229 2.85 -14.63 -6.38
CA PRO A 229 3.80 -15.23 -7.32
C PRO A 229 4.63 -14.18 -8.05
N TYR A 230 5.44 -13.40 -7.33
CA TYR A 230 6.24 -12.30 -7.89
C TYR A 230 7.15 -12.71 -9.04
N TYR A 231 7.63 -13.95 -9.05
CA TYR A 231 8.44 -14.48 -10.14
C TYR A 231 7.73 -14.46 -11.52
N LYS A 232 6.39 -14.42 -11.55
CA LYS A 232 5.60 -14.31 -12.79
C LYS A 232 5.47 -12.87 -13.28
N TRP A 233 5.56 -11.87 -12.38
CA TRP A 233 5.14 -10.49 -12.62
C TRP A 233 6.22 -9.45 -12.40
N SER A 234 7.33 -9.83 -11.79
CA SER A 234 8.46 -8.93 -11.55
C SER A 234 9.71 -9.45 -12.25
N PRO A 235 10.10 -8.88 -13.39
CA PRO A 235 11.26 -9.35 -14.17
C PRO A 235 12.60 -9.37 -13.41
N GLY A 236 12.69 -8.66 -12.28
CA GLY A 236 13.86 -8.62 -11.40
C GLY A 236 13.79 -9.56 -10.18
N ALA A 237 12.73 -10.34 -10.02
CA ALA A 237 12.63 -11.29 -8.93
C ALA A 237 13.47 -12.55 -9.24
N SER A 238 14.72 -12.57 -8.77
CA SER A 238 15.60 -13.73 -8.88
C SER A 238 15.21 -14.82 -7.87
N TRP A 239 14.08 -15.50 -8.10
CA TRP A 239 13.70 -16.65 -7.29
C TRP A 239 14.37 -17.91 -7.83
N THR A 240 14.89 -18.73 -6.91
CA THR A 240 15.39 -20.06 -7.29
C THR A 240 14.24 -21.00 -7.63
N ASP A 241 14.45 -21.98 -8.50
CA ASP A 241 13.46 -23.02 -8.83
C ASP A 241 12.93 -23.71 -7.57
N LYS A 242 13.79 -23.93 -6.58
CA LYS A 242 13.40 -24.48 -5.29
C LYS A 242 12.35 -23.58 -4.62
N ARG A 243 12.60 -22.29 -4.56
CA ARG A 243 11.68 -21.31 -3.94
C ARG A 243 10.36 -21.22 -4.69
N ILE A 244 10.39 -21.25 -6.02
CA ILE A 244 9.19 -21.28 -6.86
C ILE A 244 8.33 -22.50 -6.52
N LYS A 245 8.92 -23.70 -6.52
CA LYS A 245 8.21 -24.95 -6.20
C LYS A 245 7.60 -24.94 -4.78
N GLU A 246 8.32 -24.42 -3.79
CA GLU A 246 7.83 -24.29 -2.44
C GLU A 246 6.59 -23.39 -2.35
N VAL A 247 6.63 -22.25 -3.02
CA VAL A 247 5.53 -21.29 -3.04
C VAL A 247 4.32 -21.84 -3.79
N GLU A 248 4.53 -22.46 -4.95
CA GLU A 248 3.46 -23.08 -5.73
C GLU A 248 2.79 -24.20 -4.95
N ALA A 249 3.56 -25.06 -4.27
CA ALA A 249 3.03 -26.14 -3.45
C ALA A 249 2.14 -25.62 -2.31
N VAL A 250 2.56 -24.56 -1.62
CA VAL A 250 1.74 -23.95 -0.56
C VAL A 250 0.49 -23.31 -1.13
N ASN A 251 0.59 -22.56 -2.23
CA ASN A 251 -0.56 -21.95 -2.85
C ASN A 251 -1.57 -23.00 -3.33
N GLU A 252 -1.11 -24.06 -4.00
CA GLU A 252 -1.95 -25.15 -4.45
C GLU A 252 -2.66 -25.86 -3.30
N GLN A 253 -1.93 -26.17 -2.23
CA GLN A 253 -2.48 -26.85 -1.04
C GLN A 253 -3.61 -26.05 -0.38
N PHE A 254 -3.58 -24.73 -0.41
CA PHE A 254 -4.47 -23.89 0.39
C PHE A 254 -5.45 -23.04 -0.41
N LYS A 255 -5.25 -22.88 -1.72
CA LYS A 255 -6.10 -21.99 -2.54
C LYS A 255 -7.59 -22.29 -2.42
N GLU A 256 -7.98 -23.58 -2.46
CA GLU A 256 -9.37 -23.98 -2.34
C GLU A 256 -9.92 -23.75 -0.92
N LEU A 257 -9.19 -24.20 0.11
CA LEU A 257 -9.60 -24.03 1.49
C LEU A 257 -9.82 -22.56 1.87
N ASP A 258 -8.93 -21.68 1.40
CA ASP A 258 -9.02 -20.27 1.72
C ASP A 258 -10.20 -19.61 0.97
N HIS A 259 -10.36 -19.88 -0.32
CA HIS A 259 -11.40 -19.25 -1.14
C HIS A 259 -12.81 -19.84 -0.95
N ALA A 260 -12.93 -21.09 -0.49
CA ALA A 260 -14.23 -21.68 -0.15
C ALA A 260 -15.03 -20.80 0.82
N LYS A 261 -14.36 -20.23 1.83
CA LYS A 261 -15.02 -19.34 2.82
C LYS A 261 -15.50 -18.03 2.20
N LEU A 262 -14.76 -17.50 1.24
CA LEU A 262 -15.18 -16.30 0.53
C LEU A 262 -16.37 -16.59 -0.39
N ARG A 263 -16.40 -17.77 -1.04
CA ARG A 263 -17.55 -18.22 -1.82
C ARG A 263 -18.79 -18.46 -0.95
N GLU A 264 -18.64 -19.03 0.24
CA GLU A 264 -19.76 -19.20 1.20
C GLU A 264 -20.39 -17.83 1.54
N ALA A 265 -19.57 -16.82 1.79
CA ALA A 265 -20.05 -15.45 2.06
C ALA A 265 -20.75 -14.84 0.82
N ILE A 266 -20.21 -15.05 -0.38
CA ILE A 266 -20.82 -14.63 -1.65
C ILE A 266 -22.19 -15.29 -1.83
N ILE A 267 -22.29 -16.62 -1.65
CA ILE A 267 -23.52 -17.37 -1.77
C ILE A 267 -24.56 -16.87 -0.76
N ALA A 268 -24.15 -16.72 0.48
CA ALA A 268 -25.05 -16.21 1.53
C ALA A 268 -25.56 -14.80 1.22
N TRP A 269 -24.70 -13.90 0.75
CA TRP A 269 -25.09 -12.55 0.35
C TRP A 269 -26.13 -12.58 -0.78
N VAL A 270 -25.84 -13.27 -1.87
CA VAL A 270 -26.74 -13.34 -3.04
C VAL A 270 -28.08 -13.95 -2.66
N ARG A 271 -28.10 -15.09 -1.97
CA ARG A 271 -29.35 -15.82 -1.66
C ARG A 271 -30.21 -15.11 -0.64
N ASN A 272 -29.61 -14.37 0.31
CA ASN A 272 -30.40 -13.63 1.31
C ASN A 272 -30.87 -12.26 0.82
N THR A 273 -30.20 -11.66 -0.17
CA THR A 273 -30.50 -10.26 -0.56
C THR A 273 -30.96 -10.12 -2.02
N GLY A 274 -30.67 -11.09 -2.89
CA GLY A 274 -30.85 -10.97 -4.34
C GLY A 274 -29.90 -9.96 -4.99
N ASN A 275 -28.94 -9.41 -4.26
CA ASN A 275 -28.03 -8.36 -4.72
C ASN A 275 -26.77 -8.94 -5.38
N LYS A 276 -26.14 -8.13 -6.23
CA LYS A 276 -24.95 -8.49 -7.00
C LYS A 276 -23.67 -8.54 -6.16
N VAL A 277 -22.65 -9.17 -6.74
CA VAL A 277 -21.28 -9.23 -6.22
C VAL A 277 -20.32 -8.75 -7.29
N LEU A 278 -19.35 -7.93 -6.92
CA LEU A 278 -18.23 -7.53 -7.76
C LEU A 278 -16.96 -8.26 -7.31
N ILE A 279 -16.44 -9.15 -8.15
CA ILE A 279 -15.11 -9.73 -7.95
C ILE A 279 -14.09 -8.79 -8.58
N CYS A 280 -13.15 -8.28 -7.77
CA CYS A 280 -12.20 -7.27 -8.20
C CYS A 280 -10.78 -7.53 -7.67
N PRO A 281 -9.73 -7.06 -8.37
CA PRO A 281 -8.35 -7.29 -7.96
C PRO A 281 -7.82 -6.14 -7.09
N GLU A 282 -6.87 -6.45 -6.19
CA GLU A 282 -5.89 -5.51 -5.68
C GLU A 282 -4.57 -5.59 -6.47
N MET A 283 -4.22 -6.80 -6.96
CA MET A 283 -3.05 -7.04 -7.80
C MET A 283 -3.42 -7.67 -9.14
N THR A 284 -2.61 -7.41 -10.17
CA THR A 284 -2.84 -7.93 -11.52
C THR A 284 -2.89 -9.45 -11.59
N TYR A 285 -2.07 -10.19 -10.83
CA TYR A 285 -2.09 -11.67 -10.86
C TYR A 285 -3.42 -12.26 -10.40
N GLN A 286 -4.21 -11.50 -9.64
CA GLN A 286 -5.50 -11.97 -9.13
C GLN A 286 -6.52 -12.13 -10.25
N LEU A 287 -6.31 -11.47 -11.40
CA LEU A 287 -7.13 -11.67 -12.59
C LEU A 287 -7.13 -13.12 -13.07
N ASP A 288 -5.99 -13.82 -12.90
CA ASP A 288 -5.83 -15.20 -13.33
C ASP A 288 -6.57 -16.21 -12.41
N ILE A 289 -6.78 -15.85 -11.15
CA ILE A 289 -7.37 -16.75 -10.14
C ILE A 289 -8.85 -16.45 -9.83
N MET A 290 -9.39 -15.33 -10.30
CA MET A 290 -10.80 -14.97 -10.05
C MET A 290 -11.77 -16.00 -10.57
N ASP A 291 -11.61 -16.42 -11.82
CA ASP A 291 -12.51 -17.37 -12.46
C ASP A 291 -12.39 -18.74 -11.81
N GLU A 292 -11.17 -19.25 -11.64
CA GLU A 292 -10.90 -20.57 -11.06
C GLU A 292 -11.42 -20.68 -9.63
N LEU A 293 -11.11 -19.68 -8.78
CA LEU A 293 -11.29 -19.81 -7.34
C LEU A 293 -12.58 -19.20 -6.80
N LEU A 294 -13.15 -18.20 -7.50
CA LEU A 294 -14.33 -17.50 -6.98
C LEU A 294 -15.55 -17.62 -7.88
N ILE A 295 -15.42 -17.66 -9.23
CA ILE A 295 -16.58 -17.54 -10.11
C ILE A 295 -17.07 -18.92 -10.57
N ASN A 296 -16.19 -19.74 -11.17
CA ASN A 296 -16.57 -21.03 -11.74
C ASN A 296 -17.17 -22.01 -10.72
N PRO A 297 -16.68 -22.05 -9.45
CA PRO A 297 -17.23 -22.97 -8.46
C PRO A 297 -18.57 -22.53 -7.85
N LEU A 298 -19.09 -21.34 -8.19
CA LEU A 298 -20.38 -20.87 -7.66
C LEU A 298 -21.56 -21.61 -8.33
N PRO A 299 -22.65 -21.85 -7.59
CA PRO A 299 -23.91 -22.30 -8.17
C PRO A 299 -24.43 -21.33 -9.24
N ASP A 300 -25.15 -21.84 -10.26
CA ASP A 300 -25.60 -21.02 -11.39
C ASP A 300 -26.52 -19.86 -10.97
N ASP A 301 -27.40 -20.09 -9.97
CA ASP A 301 -28.25 -19.06 -9.40
C ASP A 301 -27.47 -17.88 -8.83
N VAL A 302 -26.32 -18.14 -8.24
CA VAL A 302 -25.42 -17.12 -7.67
C VAL A 302 -24.53 -16.51 -8.74
N ARG A 303 -23.92 -17.35 -9.59
CA ARG A 303 -22.97 -16.92 -10.63
C ARG A 303 -23.55 -15.89 -11.59
N SER A 304 -24.85 -15.98 -11.90
CA SER A 304 -25.55 -15.02 -12.75
C SER A 304 -25.58 -13.59 -12.19
N LEU A 305 -25.38 -13.41 -10.88
CA LEU A 305 -25.35 -12.11 -10.20
C LEU A 305 -23.94 -11.63 -9.89
N VAL A 306 -22.91 -12.33 -10.38
CA VAL A 306 -21.51 -11.95 -10.18
C VAL A 306 -20.99 -11.14 -11.37
N GLN A 307 -20.37 -10.01 -11.09
CA GLN A 307 -19.66 -9.17 -12.04
C GLN A 307 -18.16 -9.26 -11.78
N LYS A 308 -17.34 -9.12 -12.81
CA LYS A 308 -15.87 -9.14 -12.73
C LYS A 308 -15.29 -7.82 -13.18
N ARG A 309 -14.32 -7.29 -12.43
CA ARG A 309 -13.55 -6.09 -12.79
C ARG A 309 -12.15 -6.46 -13.23
N GLY A 310 -11.65 -5.83 -14.30
CA GLY A 310 -10.24 -5.85 -14.65
C GLY A 310 -9.38 -5.04 -13.67
N PHE A 311 -8.07 -4.96 -13.93
CA PHE A 311 -7.19 -4.12 -13.11
C PHE A 311 -7.56 -2.64 -13.29
N TRP A 312 -7.57 -1.93 -12.20
CA TRP A 312 -7.96 -0.52 -12.08
C TRP A 312 -6.96 0.27 -11.25
N LEU A 313 -7.11 1.58 -11.17
CA LEU A 313 -6.30 2.42 -10.32
C LEU A 313 -7.00 2.72 -8.98
N PRO A 314 -6.24 3.17 -7.96
CA PRO A 314 -6.77 3.40 -6.61
C PRO A 314 -7.92 4.39 -6.55
N ASP A 315 -7.93 5.42 -7.38
CA ASP A 315 -8.96 6.48 -7.42
C ASP A 315 -10.33 5.93 -7.86
N GLU A 316 -10.38 5.12 -8.92
CA GLU A 316 -11.60 4.42 -9.34
C GLU A 316 -12.00 3.38 -8.27
N ALA A 317 -11.04 2.58 -7.79
CA ALA A 317 -11.31 1.57 -6.78
C ALA A 317 -11.90 2.19 -5.49
N ALA A 318 -11.35 3.33 -5.03
CA ALA A 318 -11.87 4.09 -3.90
C ALA A 318 -13.35 4.41 -4.06
N SER A 319 -13.68 4.98 -5.21
CA SER A 319 -15.03 5.41 -5.53
C SER A 319 -16.02 4.24 -5.60
N VAL A 320 -15.61 3.07 -6.12
CA VAL A 320 -16.44 1.86 -6.16
C VAL A 320 -16.62 1.26 -4.76
N TYR A 321 -15.53 1.10 -4.00
CA TYR A 321 -15.61 0.56 -2.64
C TYR A 321 -16.46 1.43 -1.71
N ALA A 322 -16.37 2.75 -1.86
CA ALA A 322 -17.22 3.68 -1.11
C ALA A 322 -18.72 3.48 -1.36
N ARG A 323 -19.10 2.90 -2.50
CA ARG A 323 -20.48 2.61 -2.90
C ARG A 323 -20.91 1.16 -2.65
N ALA A 324 -19.99 0.28 -2.32
CA ALA A 324 -20.30 -1.09 -1.94
C ALA A 324 -21.01 -1.14 -0.57
N HIS A 325 -21.80 -2.18 -0.32
CA HIS A 325 -22.34 -2.48 1.01
C HIS A 325 -21.22 -2.96 1.95
N ALA A 326 -20.34 -3.81 1.44
CA ALA A 326 -19.18 -4.33 2.16
C ALA A 326 -18.06 -4.70 1.19
N VAL A 327 -16.81 -4.73 1.71
CA VAL A 327 -15.65 -5.27 1.02
C VAL A 327 -15.16 -6.50 1.77
N LEU A 328 -15.19 -7.66 1.11
CA LEU A 328 -14.66 -8.93 1.61
C LEU A 328 -13.29 -9.14 0.97
N SER A 329 -12.23 -9.18 1.74
CA SER A 329 -10.89 -9.19 1.18
C SER A 329 -9.91 -10.05 1.97
N PHE A 330 -9.02 -10.72 1.24
CA PHE A 330 -7.79 -11.29 1.78
C PHE A 330 -6.61 -10.32 1.72
N GLU A 331 -6.77 -9.19 1.03
CA GLU A 331 -5.83 -8.08 1.01
C GLU A 331 -6.21 -7.02 2.05
N CYS A 332 -5.23 -6.22 2.49
CA CYS A 332 -5.48 -5.25 3.55
C CYS A 332 -5.64 -3.80 3.06
N HIS A 333 -5.00 -3.43 1.96
CA HIS A 333 -4.97 -2.03 1.55
C HIS A 333 -6.31 -1.57 0.97
N SER A 334 -6.98 -2.41 0.17
CA SER A 334 -8.32 -2.09 -0.35
C SER A 334 -9.32 -1.78 0.76
N PRO A 335 -9.46 -2.62 1.83
CA PRO A 335 -10.29 -2.27 2.97
C PRO A 335 -9.80 -1.03 3.73
N TYR A 336 -8.50 -0.86 3.95
CA TYR A 336 -7.97 0.24 4.76
C TYR A 336 -8.16 1.59 4.09
N SER A 337 -7.94 1.67 2.79
CA SER A 337 -8.01 2.91 2.04
C SER A 337 -9.44 3.45 1.94
N TYR A 338 -10.45 2.57 1.95
CA TYR A 338 -11.78 2.93 1.50
C TYR A 338 -12.91 2.69 2.50
N CYS A 339 -12.61 2.09 3.65
CA CYS A 339 -13.62 1.79 4.67
C CYS A 339 -13.86 2.95 5.64
N GLU A 340 -14.27 4.12 5.15
CA GLU A 340 -14.69 5.20 6.07
C GLU A 340 -16.00 4.89 6.81
N TRP A 341 -16.88 4.09 6.23
CA TRP A 341 -18.27 3.97 6.69
C TRP A 341 -18.90 2.57 6.62
N HIS A 342 -18.15 1.52 6.25
CA HIS A 342 -18.71 0.20 5.93
C HIS A 342 -18.01 -0.93 6.66
N ALA A 343 -18.70 -2.08 6.81
CA ALA A 343 -18.13 -3.30 7.33
C ALA A 343 -17.06 -3.84 6.36
N CYS A 344 -15.81 -3.81 6.79
CA CYS A 344 -14.72 -4.49 6.11
C CYS A 344 -14.45 -5.79 6.84
N ILE A 345 -14.64 -6.91 6.15
CA ILE A 345 -14.36 -8.23 6.69
C ILE A 345 -13.04 -8.70 6.11
N LEU A 346 -12.01 -8.71 6.94
CA LEU A 346 -10.72 -9.32 6.63
C LEU A 346 -10.74 -10.78 7.07
N SER A 347 -10.55 -11.70 6.15
CA SER A 347 -10.35 -13.10 6.51
C SER A 347 -8.92 -13.32 7.01
N SER A 348 -8.79 -13.81 8.24
CA SER A 348 -7.51 -14.00 8.93
C SER A 348 -6.67 -15.18 8.43
N SER A 349 -7.14 -15.98 7.48
CA SER A 349 -6.45 -17.20 7.05
C SER A 349 -5.14 -16.95 6.31
N ALA A 350 -5.05 -15.86 5.55
CA ALA A 350 -3.81 -15.47 4.85
C ALA A 350 -2.78 -14.80 5.78
N TYR A 351 -3.22 -14.22 6.89
CA TYR A 351 -2.38 -13.37 7.75
C TYR A 351 -1.59 -14.12 8.81
N ARG A 352 -1.89 -15.38 9.10
CA ARG A 352 -1.19 -16.13 10.17
C ARG A 352 0.28 -16.42 9.89
N TYR A 353 0.73 -16.30 8.65
CA TYR A 353 2.12 -16.60 8.29
C TYR A 353 3.06 -15.40 8.32
N HIS A 354 2.54 -14.15 8.28
CA HIS A 354 3.38 -12.96 8.24
C HIS A 354 3.09 -11.87 9.29
N GLN A 355 1.99 -11.95 10.03
CA GLN A 355 1.70 -10.97 11.09
C GLN A 355 1.04 -11.64 12.30
N ARG A 356 1.83 -12.15 13.21
CA ARG A 356 1.42 -12.32 14.61
C ARG A 356 1.55 -10.96 15.32
N SER A 357 0.78 -9.98 14.95
CA SER A 357 0.73 -8.73 15.69
C SER A 357 -0.64 -8.06 15.53
N ASN A 358 -1.16 -7.71 16.68
CA ASN A 358 -2.45 -7.12 16.94
C ASN A 358 -2.79 -5.97 15.98
N VAL A 359 -3.48 -6.27 14.91
CA VAL A 359 -4.39 -5.30 14.29
C VAL A 359 -5.52 -5.14 15.31
N LEU A 360 -5.76 -3.92 15.73
CA LEU A 360 -6.86 -3.55 16.64
C LEU A 360 -8.14 -4.26 16.21
N ARG A 361 -8.58 -5.23 17.00
CA ARG A 361 -9.93 -5.76 16.87
C ARG A 361 -10.87 -4.64 17.27
N PRO A 362 -11.82 -4.22 16.42
CA PRO A 362 -12.89 -3.40 16.92
C PRO A 362 -13.63 -4.23 17.99
N ARG A 363 -13.72 -3.71 19.20
CA ARG A 363 -14.69 -4.20 20.19
C ARG A 363 -16.05 -3.71 19.70
N PHE A 364 -16.90 -4.65 19.31
CA PHE A 364 -18.33 -4.42 19.17
C PHE A 364 -18.93 -4.15 20.54
#